data_d57a5c7d55ef483f5a18742721c7dd32
#
_entry.id   d57a5c7d55ef483f5a18742721c7dd32
#
_cell.length_a   1.000
_cell.length_b   1.000
_cell.length_c   1.000
_cell.angle_alpha   90.00
_cell.angle_beta   90.00
_cell.angle_gamma   90.00
#
_symmetry.space_group_name_H-M   'P 1'
#
loop_
_entity.id
_entity.type
_entity.pdbx_description
1 polymer ?
#
loop_
_entity_poly.entity_id
_entity_poly.type
_entity_poly.pdbx_seq_one_letter_code
_entity_poly.pdbx_strand_id
1 'polypeptide(L)'
;MYGRFGTKDNVRPTYTLRDAMENPRRAVDRIVLPPASYLHEKEKIEKRWPAAVKFIQDNKLNEFHDGDLTDIGIVLQGGMYNTTLRALELVGLADSLGHSRVPLYVMNVTYPLVDSELVRFATGKRAILIVEEGQPEFIEQAVNTILRRADVQTHIEGKGMLPMAGEYTGGVVRDGVNKFVRAYRPDVMSELPHQNPSNEATVRIAAAVKATENQVHPRPPSFCTGCPERPIFTALKLVERELGTHHVSCDIGCHLFSILPPFNVGATTMGYGLGGAGAAAFNTKSDKRAISFVGDGGFWHNGLTSSIGNAVFNKSDNVTVIVDNGYTSATGGQDILSSYADNAIRKTHNSIEKAVRGVGVEWVRTLTHTYDVAGMRDTLREALTTKEKGPKVIVAQSECMLNKQRRVRPLMVKAIKDGNRVVRERFGVDADTCTGDHSCIRLSGCPSLTVAPNPDPLRTEPVTKVINSCVGCGLCGEVAHAAVLCPSFYRASIINNPTGWDRFKARVRGAVISFLQRRLARRQFAAA
;
A
#
# COMPACT_ATOMS: atom_id res chain seq x y z
N MET A 1 10.75 17.89 -1.58
CA MET A 1 12.16 17.48 -1.29
C MET A 1 13.02 18.18 -2.33
N TYR A 2 13.65 19.28 -1.95
CA TYR A 2 14.65 19.95 -2.77
C TYR A 2 15.99 19.34 -2.41
N GLY A 3 16.25 18.13 -2.91
CA GLY A 3 17.61 17.66 -2.95
C GLY A 3 18.40 18.61 -3.84
N ARG A 4 19.29 19.39 -3.30
CA ARG A 4 20.36 19.94 -4.09
C ARG A 4 21.22 18.78 -4.55
N PHE A 5 20.86 18.18 -5.68
CA PHE A 5 21.81 17.42 -6.46
C PHE A 5 22.81 18.43 -7.04
N GLY A 6 23.68 18.91 -6.16
CA GLY A 6 24.84 19.65 -6.59
C GLY A 6 25.66 18.71 -7.45
N THR A 7 25.53 18.80 -8.73
CA THR A 7 26.50 18.28 -9.68
C THR A 7 27.76 19.15 -9.56
N LYS A 8 28.43 19.06 -8.42
CA LYS A 8 29.84 19.42 -8.42
C LYS A 8 30.49 18.37 -9.30
N ASP A 9 31.24 18.85 -10.27
CA ASP A 9 32.02 18.16 -11.27
C ASP A 9 31.97 16.64 -11.11
N ASN A 10 31.14 16.00 -11.92
CA ASN A 10 31.04 14.56 -11.95
C ASN A 10 32.46 14.00 -12.12
N VAL A 11 33.08 13.61 -11.02
CA VAL A 11 34.30 12.82 -11.08
C VAL A 11 33.90 11.54 -11.76
N ARG A 12 34.14 11.48 -13.07
CA ARG A 12 33.87 10.29 -13.85
C ARG A 12 34.69 9.16 -13.23
N PRO A 13 34.06 8.01 -12.96
CA PRO A 13 34.79 6.89 -12.40
C PRO A 13 35.97 6.56 -13.32
N THR A 14 37.15 6.49 -12.75
CA THR A 14 38.39 6.13 -13.48
C THR A 14 38.40 4.67 -13.93
N TYR A 15 37.44 3.88 -13.48
CA TYR A 15 37.22 2.48 -13.84
C TYR A 15 35.83 2.33 -14.43
N THR A 16 35.76 2.13 -15.72
CA THR A 16 34.51 2.05 -16.49
C THR A 16 33.99 0.61 -16.57
N LEU A 17 32.73 0.43 -17.05
CA LEU A 17 32.19 -0.91 -17.35
C LEU A 17 33.03 -1.64 -18.40
N ARG A 18 33.63 -0.91 -19.36
CA ARG A 18 34.54 -1.48 -20.35
C ARG A 18 35.80 -2.01 -19.69
N ASP A 19 36.39 -1.24 -18.78
CA ASP A 19 37.58 -1.71 -18.03
C ASP A 19 37.23 -2.93 -17.18
N ALA A 20 36.02 -3.00 -16.60
CA ALA A 20 35.58 -4.16 -15.84
C ALA A 20 35.46 -5.42 -16.70
N MET A 21 35.12 -5.29 -17.98
CA MET A 21 35.03 -6.41 -18.90
C MET A 21 36.39 -6.82 -19.47
N GLU A 22 37.21 -5.84 -19.90
CA GLU A 22 38.50 -6.09 -20.59
C GLU A 22 39.63 -6.36 -19.59
N ASN A 23 39.65 -5.65 -18.47
CA ASN A 23 40.71 -5.73 -17.44
C ASN A 23 40.12 -5.81 -16.02
N PRO A 24 39.45 -6.90 -15.63
CA PRO A 24 38.79 -7.02 -14.33
C PRO A 24 39.81 -6.94 -13.19
N ARG A 25 39.65 -5.95 -12.32
CA ARG A 25 40.49 -5.81 -11.11
C ARG A 25 40.08 -6.89 -10.09
N ARG A 26 41.06 -7.62 -9.61
CA ARG A 26 40.91 -8.61 -8.54
C ARG A 26 41.54 -8.07 -7.28
N ALA A 27 40.75 -7.45 -6.42
CA ALA A 27 41.22 -7.00 -5.11
C ALA A 27 41.18 -8.18 -4.11
N VAL A 28 42.20 -9.05 -4.21
CA VAL A 28 42.32 -10.26 -3.36
C VAL A 28 42.43 -9.88 -1.87
N ASP A 29 43.05 -8.75 -1.59
CA ASP A 29 43.13 -8.14 -0.26
C ASP A 29 41.80 -7.77 0.35
N ARG A 30 40.73 -7.64 -0.49
CA ARG A 30 39.37 -7.31 -0.06
C ARG A 30 38.43 -8.51 0.05
N ILE A 31 38.95 -9.72 -0.06
CA ILE A 31 38.16 -10.94 0.12
C ILE A 31 37.59 -10.99 1.56
N VAL A 32 36.32 -11.40 1.71
CA VAL A 32 35.65 -11.46 3.02
C VAL A 32 35.89 -12.83 3.68
N LEU A 33 37.15 -13.14 3.90
CA LEU A 33 37.61 -14.36 4.60
C LEU A 33 38.61 -13.99 5.72
N PRO A 34 38.65 -14.74 6.83
CA PRO A 34 39.67 -14.53 7.85
C PRO A 34 41.08 -14.74 7.28
N PRO A 35 42.07 -13.91 7.64
CA PRO A 35 41.98 -12.75 8.55
C PRO A 35 41.58 -11.44 7.87
N ALA A 36 41.38 -11.43 6.54
CA ALA A 36 41.11 -10.21 5.77
C ALA A 36 39.85 -9.48 6.25
N SER A 37 38.81 -10.19 6.66
CA SER A 37 37.58 -9.59 7.22
C SER A 37 37.87 -8.70 8.43
N TYR A 38 38.72 -9.15 9.35
CA TYR A 38 39.14 -8.36 10.51
C TYR A 38 39.98 -7.13 10.10
N LEU A 39 40.90 -7.30 9.16
CA LEU A 39 41.74 -6.21 8.66
C LEU A 39 40.90 -5.12 7.97
N HIS A 40 39.85 -5.51 7.24
CA HIS A 40 38.90 -4.58 6.64
C HIS A 40 38.07 -3.81 7.68
N GLU A 41 37.68 -4.48 8.78
CA GLU A 41 36.97 -3.82 9.87
C GLU A 41 37.89 -2.81 10.55
N LYS A 42 39.15 -3.19 10.82
CA LYS A 42 40.16 -2.29 11.37
C LYS A 42 40.40 -1.07 10.44
N GLU A 43 40.59 -1.30 9.15
CA GLU A 43 40.75 -0.23 8.16
C GLU A 43 39.49 0.71 8.11
N LYS A 44 38.29 0.12 8.22
CA LYS A 44 37.05 0.89 8.28
C LYS A 44 37.08 1.87 9.46
N ILE A 45 37.46 1.39 10.63
CA ILE A 45 37.46 2.19 11.86
C ILE A 45 38.58 3.24 11.85
N GLU A 46 39.78 2.83 11.47
CA GLU A 46 41.00 3.67 11.58
C GLU A 46 41.16 4.67 10.42
N LYS A 47 40.66 4.36 9.23
CA LYS A 47 40.88 5.16 8.02
C LYS A 47 39.59 5.68 7.37
N ARG A 48 38.70 4.75 6.98
CA ARG A 48 37.55 5.12 6.16
C ARG A 48 36.49 5.92 6.92
N TRP A 49 36.27 5.60 8.19
CA TRP A 49 35.34 6.33 9.04
C TRP A 49 35.79 7.77 9.29
N PRO A 50 37.02 8.03 9.75
CA PRO A 50 37.51 9.41 9.88
C PRO A 50 37.52 10.18 8.56
N ALA A 51 37.86 9.51 7.45
CA ALA A 51 37.81 10.13 6.12
C ALA A 51 36.39 10.51 5.71
N ALA A 52 35.38 9.68 6.03
CA ALA A 52 33.98 10.00 5.76
C ALA A 52 33.51 11.21 6.59
N VAL A 53 33.82 11.26 7.87
CA VAL A 53 33.52 12.41 8.73
C VAL A 53 34.17 13.69 8.20
N LYS A 54 35.46 13.60 7.85
CA LYS A 54 36.19 14.73 7.25
C LYS A 54 35.57 15.19 5.93
N PHE A 55 35.15 14.26 5.07
CA PHE A 55 34.48 14.58 3.81
C PHE A 55 33.15 15.35 4.04
N ILE A 56 32.35 14.94 5.02
CA ILE A 56 31.10 15.63 5.39
C ILE A 56 31.39 17.07 5.78
N GLN A 57 32.42 17.29 6.62
CA GLN A 57 32.82 18.60 7.10
C GLN A 57 33.40 19.48 5.97
N ASP A 58 34.37 18.97 5.21
CA ASP A 58 35.06 19.72 4.15
C ASP A 58 34.09 20.16 3.05
N ASN A 59 33.08 19.34 2.76
CA ASN A 59 32.05 19.63 1.75
C ASN A 59 30.82 20.33 2.33
N LYS A 60 30.81 20.61 3.64
CA LYS A 60 29.68 21.28 4.32
C LYS A 60 28.35 20.62 3.98
N LEU A 61 28.29 19.29 4.08
CA LEU A 61 27.09 18.54 3.72
C LEU A 61 25.95 18.78 4.69
N ASN A 62 26.24 18.97 5.98
CA ASN A 62 25.29 19.45 6.95
C ASN A 62 25.23 20.98 6.94
N GLU A 63 24.07 21.54 7.26
CA GLU A 63 23.84 22.97 7.14
C GLU A 63 23.51 23.60 8.49
N PHE A 64 24.07 24.81 8.73
CA PHE A 64 23.76 25.62 9.89
C PHE A 64 22.99 26.84 9.43
N HIS A 65 21.87 27.12 10.08
CA HIS A 65 21.08 28.31 9.87
C HIS A 65 21.07 29.10 11.17
N ASP A 66 21.50 30.34 11.09
CA ASP A 66 21.57 31.23 12.26
C ASP A 66 20.16 31.71 12.66
N GLY A 67 20.04 32.14 13.93
CA GLY A 67 18.84 32.74 14.49
C GLY A 67 19.20 33.65 15.67
N ASP A 68 18.31 34.57 16.01
CA ASP A 68 18.50 35.53 17.11
C ASP A 68 18.30 34.92 18.51
N LEU A 69 17.58 33.79 18.61
CA LEU A 69 17.38 33.05 19.86
C LEU A 69 18.54 32.07 20.10
N THR A 70 19.75 32.62 20.35
CA THR A 70 21.00 31.85 20.37
C THR A 70 21.14 30.86 21.52
N ASP A 71 20.34 31.02 22.57
CA ASP A 71 20.37 30.20 23.79
C ASP A 71 19.57 28.89 23.66
N ILE A 72 18.82 28.73 22.58
CA ILE A 72 18.16 27.47 22.20
C ILE A 72 18.52 27.08 20.77
N GLY A 73 18.18 25.87 20.36
CA GLY A 73 18.42 25.42 18.98
C GLY A 73 17.60 24.21 18.60
N ILE A 74 17.53 23.90 17.32
CA ILE A 74 16.89 22.69 16.81
C ILE A 74 17.88 21.94 15.94
N VAL A 75 18.05 20.65 16.23
CA VAL A 75 18.80 19.68 15.41
C VAL A 75 17.78 18.79 14.70
N LEU A 76 17.90 18.61 13.41
CA LEU A 76 16.92 17.88 12.63
C LEU A 76 17.51 17.07 11.48
N GLN A 77 16.84 15.99 11.12
CA GLN A 77 17.12 15.25 9.89
C GLN A 77 16.77 16.11 8.67
N GLY A 78 17.60 16.08 7.63
CA GLY A 78 17.41 16.91 6.43
C GLY A 78 16.03 16.77 5.78
N GLY A 79 15.45 15.57 5.80
CA GLY A 79 14.08 15.34 5.33
C GLY A 79 12.99 16.09 6.12
N MET A 80 13.27 16.48 7.37
CA MET A 80 12.34 17.22 8.23
C MET A 80 12.47 18.75 8.10
N TYR A 81 13.43 19.25 7.30
CA TYR A 81 13.71 20.69 7.21
C TYR A 81 12.47 21.53 6.86
N ASN A 82 11.82 21.20 5.74
CA ASN A 82 10.64 21.95 5.30
C ASN A 82 9.49 21.89 6.31
N THR A 83 9.28 20.73 6.93
CA THR A 83 8.22 20.53 7.93
C THR A 83 8.50 21.35 9.20
N THR A 84 9.75 21.35 9.67
CA THR A 84 10.18 22.11 10.84
C THR A 84 10.12 23.62 10.59
N LEU A 85 10.61 24.06 9.44
CA LEU A 85 10.55 25.46 9.06
C LEU A 85 9.12 25.97 8.97
N ARG A 86 8.21 25.19 8.34
CA ARG A 86 6.79 25.51 8.31
C ARG A 86 6.16 25.54 9.70
N ALA A 87 6.56 24.63 10.58
CA ALA A 87 6.10 24.62 11.96
C ALA A 87 6.55 25.91 12.71
N LEU A 88 7.80 26.32 12.53
CA LEU A 88 8.33 27.57 13.09
C LEU A 88 7.58 28.80 12.54
N GLU A 89 7.31 28.86 11.24
CA GLU A 89 6.51 29.92 10.63
C GLU A 89 5.10 30.00 11.24
N LEU A 90 4.43 28.87 11.39
CA LEU A 90 3.08 28.80 11.99
C LEU A 90 3.06 29.21 13.48
N VAL A 91 4.18 29.09 14.18
CA VAL A 91 4.33 29.53 15.56
C VAL A 91 4.75 31.00 15.62
N GLY A 92 5.15 31.62 14.50
CA GLY A 92 5.64 32.98 14.43
C GLY A 92 7.15 33.13 14.72
N LEU A 93 7.89 32.03 14.63
CA LEU A 93 9.34 31.95 14.87
C LEU A 93 10.15 31.83 13.57
N ALA A 94 9.53 31.89 12.42
CA ALA A 94 10.17 32.00 11.12
C ALA A 94 9.32 32.88 10.19
N ASP A 95 9.98 33.50 9.20
CA ASP A 95 9.28 34.24 8.14
C ASP A 95 8.95 33.34 6.92
N SER A 96 8.22 33.90 5.98
CA SER A 96 7.83 33.21 4.74
C SER A 96 9.00 32.97 3.77
N LEU A 97 10.16 33.61 4.00
CA LEU A 97 11.37 33.45 3.21
C LEU A 97 12.30 32.37 3.78
N GLY A 98 11.96 31.82 4.95
CA GLY A 98 12.69 30.71 5.56
C GLY A 98 13.76 31.17 6.59
N HIS A 99 13.72 32.41 7.03
CA HIS A 99 14.61 32.87 8.12
C HIS A 99 13.98 32.50 9.46
N SER A 100 14.66 31.64 10.21
CA SER A 100 14.24 31.18 11.53
C SER A 100 14.87 32.06 12.64
N ARG A 101 14.08 32.40 13.65
CA ARG A 101 14.60 33.01 14.88
C ARG A 101 15.37 32.00 15.74
N VAL A 102 15.03 30.72 15.64
CA VAL A 102 15.74 29.65 16.35
C VAL A 102 16.84 29.10 15.45
N PRO A 103 18.10 29.06 15.89
CA PRO A 103 19.18 28.43 15.14
C PRO A 103 18.87 26.97 14.81
N LEU A 104 19.18 26.55 13.56
CA LEU A 104 18.95 25.17 13.10
C LEU A 104 20.28 24.53 12.71
N TYR A 105 20.43 23.25 13.06
CA TYR A 105 21.43 22.37 12.52
C TYR A 105 20.73 21.24 11.75
N VAL A 106 20.90 21.28 10.44
CA VAL A 106 20.23 20.36 9.50
C VAL A 106 21.21 19.26 9.11
N MET A 107 20.96 18.06 9.58
CA MET A 107 21.76 16.90 9.26
C MET A 107 21.30 16.30 7.93
N ASN A 108 21.92 16.69 6.83
CA ASN A 108 21.74 16.04 5.53
C ASN A 108 22.42 14.66 5.49
N VAL A 109 23.40 14.46 6.38
CA VAL A 109 24.02 13.16 6.66
C VAL A 109 23.74 12.79 8.12
N THR A 110 22.89 11.79 8.31
CA THR A 110 22.49 11.34 9.66
C THR A 110 23.40 10.22 10.20
N TYR A 111 24.29 9.68 9.39
CA TYR A 111 25.27 8.66 9.78
C TYR A 111 26.47 8.60 8.80
N PRO A 112 27.72 8.74 9.28
CA PRO A 112 28.08 9.00 10.67
C PRO A 112 27.67 10.40 11.14
N LEU A 113 27.37 10.54 12.43
CA LEU A 113 27.24 11.86 13.04
C LEU A 113 28.61 12.54 13.08
N VAL A 114 28.61 13.87 13.03
CA VAL A 114 29.82 14.70 13.11
C VAL A 114 29.88 15.34 14.48
N ASP A 115 30.61 14.70 15.40
CA ASP A 115 30.69 15.07 16.82
C ASP A 115 31.05 16.54 17.01
N SER A 116 32.06 17.03 16.29
CA SER A 116 32.51 18.42 16.39
C SER A 116 31.47 19.44 15.94
N GLU A 117 30.63 19.12 14.97
CA GLU A 117 29.53 20.00 14.53
C GLU A 117 28.43 20.05 15.58
N LEU A 118 28.07 18.93 16.18
CA LEU A 118 27.07 18.83 17.25
C LEU A 118 27.55 19.57 18.50
N VAL A 119 28.81 19.34 18.91
CA VAL A 119 29.41 20.06 20.05
C VAL A 119 29.42 21.56 19.80
N ARG A 120 29.88 21.99 18.62
CA ARG A 120 29.89 23.40 18.25
C ARG A 120 28.49 24.02 18.29
N PHE A 121 27.50 23.34 17.75
CA PHE A 121 26.12 23.81 17.71
C PHE A 121 25.49 23.92 19.10
N ALA A 122 25.76 22.94 19.96
CA ALA A 122 25.17 22.86 21.29
C ALA A 122 25.85 23.77 22.31
N THR A 123 27.15 24.02 22.14
CA THR A 123 27.93 24.84 23.10
C THR A 123 27.30 26.22 23.30
N GLY A 124 27.11 26.60 24.57
CA GLY A 124 26.51 27.87 24.97
C GLY A 124 24.99 27.92 24.88
N LYS A 125 24.36 26.87 24.42
CA LYS A 125 22.90 26.79 24.44
C LYS A 125 22.40 26.18 25.75
N ARG A 126 21.26 26.70 26.20
CA ARG A 126 20.54 26.16 27.35
C ARG A 126 19.87 24.82 27.02
N ALA A 127 19.25 24.73 25.83
CA ALA A 127 18.60 23.54 25.38
C ALA A 127 18.59 23.41 23.84
N ILE A 128 18.54 22.16 23.35
CA ILE A 128 18.29 21.87 21.93
C ILE A 128 17.17 20.85 21.82
N LEU A 129 16.35 21.00 20.77
CA LEU A 129 15.33 20.04 20.39
C LEU A 129 15.83 19.17 19.25
N ILE A 130 15.78 17.86 19.42
CA ILE A 130 16.08 16.90 18.35
C ILE A 130 14.79 16.52 17.63
N VAL A 131 14.69 16.88 16.36
CA VAL A 131 13.57 16.48 15.49
C VAL A 131 13.99 15.25 14.68
N GLU A 132 13.73 14.08 15.27
CA GLU A 132 14.04 12.76 14.72
C GLU A 132 12.74 11.97 14.52
N GLU A 133 12.36 11.73 13.26
CA GLU A 133 11.24 10.85 12.95
C GLU A 133 11.67 9.39 13.00
N GLY A 134 10.83 8.55 13.59
CA GLY A 134 11.09 7.12 13.77
C GLY A 134 11.43 6.74 15.19
N GLN A 135 11.68 5.45 15.39
CA GLN A 135 12.03 4.87 16.69
C GLN A 135 13.07 3.76 16.52
N PRO A 136 13.88 3.47 17.56
CA PRO A 136 14.04 4.29 18.74
C PRO A 136 14.79 5.60 18.44
N GLU A 137 14.98 6.41 19.47
CA GLU A 137 15.62 7.74 19.43
C GLU A 137 17.15 7.63 19.31
N PHE A 138 17.64 7.10 18.21
CA PHE A 138 19.08 6.84 18.00
C PHE A 138 19.92 8.12 17.96
N ILE A 139 19.41 9.16 17.28
CA ILE A 139 20.12 10.43 17.16
C ILE A 139 20.13 11.15 18.50
N GLU A 140 19.00 11.20 19.20
CA GLU A 140 18.89 11.80 20.53
C GLU A 140 19.86 11.13 21.52
N GLN A 141 19.90 9.80 21.57
CA GLN A 141 20.83 9.04 22.41
C GLN A 141 22.30 9.29 22.04
N ALA A 142 22.61 9.31 20.73
CA ALA A 142 23.96 9.56 20.27
C ALA A 142 24.41 10.98 20.58
N VAL A 143 23.55 11.99 20.39
CA VAL A 143 23.84 13.40 20.74
C VAL A 143 24.09 13.54 22.24
N ASN A 144 23.25 12.94 23.10
CA ASN A 144 23.49 12.91 24.54
C ASN A 144 24.89 12.35 24.88
N THR A 145 25.27 11.25 24.24
CA THR A 145 26.59 10.62 24.45
C THR A 145 27.74 11.53 23.99
N ILE A 146 27.59 12.14 22.80
CA ILE A 146 28.60 13.05 22.23
C ILE A 146 28.82 14.26 23.14
N LEU A 147 27.73 14.92 23.53
CA LEU A 147 27.81 16.13 24.38
C LEU A 147 28.33 15.80 25.77
N ARG A 148 27.96 14.68 26.35
CA ARG A 148 28.47 14.23 27.65
C ARG A 148 29.98 13.99 27.62
N ARG A 149 30.47 13.35 26.54
CA ARG A 149 31.94 13.14 26.36
C ARG A 149 32.71 14.43 26.16
N ALA A 150 32.09 15.42 25.58
CA ALA A 150 32.67 16.77 25.37
C ALA A 150 32.46 17.73 26.54
N ASP A 151 31.89 17.28 27.65
CA ASP A 151 31.52 18.07 28.83
C ASP A 151 30.61 19.30 28.51
N VAL A 152 29.77 19.16 27.50
CA VAL A 152 28.74 20.15 27.14
C VAL A 152 27.47 19.86 27.92
N GLN A 153 26.98 20.85 28.69
CA GLN A 153 25.85 20.68 29.60
C GLN A 153 24.49 21.14 29.00
N THR A 154 24.41 21.33 27.70
CA THR A 154 23.16 21.69 27.01
C THR A 154 22.11 20.62 27.24
N HIS A 155 20.90 21.03 27.61
CA HIS A 155 19.80 20.12 27.81
C HIS A 155 19.28 19.59 26.46
N ILE A 156 19.06 18.29 26.37
CA ILE A 156 18.58 17.64 25.16
C ILE A 156 17.11 17.28 25.33
N GLU A 157 16.30 17.79 24.45
CA GLU A 157 14.90 17.40 24.30
C GLU A 157 14.69 16.71 22.94
N GLY A 158 13.81 15.73 22.92
CA GLY A 158 13.47 14.99 21.70
C GLY A 158 12.13 14.32 21.85
N LYS A 159 12.12 13.01 22.12
CA LYS A 159 10.87 12.23 22.27
C LYS A 159 10.05 12.59 23.51
N GLY A 160 10.57 13.38 24.44
CA GLY A 160 9.80 14.00 25.51
C GLY A 160 8.84 15.11 25.01
N MET A 161 9.25 15.83 23.97
CA MET A 161 8.47 16.92 23.35
C MET A 161 7.70 16.43 22.11
N LEU A 162 8.27 15.49 21.37
CA LEU A 162 7.73 14.89 20.15
C LEU A 162 7.30 13.44 20.42
N PRO A 163 6.26 12.92 19.78
CA PRO A 163 5.82 11.55 20.01
C PRO A 163 6.86 10.52 19.56
N MET A 164 6.96 9.40 20.28
CA MET A 164 7.84 8.29 19.92
C MET A 164 7.42 7.60 18.64
N ALA A 165 6.12 7.53 18.38
CA ALA A 165 5.55 6.79 17.26
C ALA A 165 4.77 7.69 16.31
N GLY A 166 4.68 7.28 15.05
CA GLY A 166 3.92 7.93 14.00
C GLY A 166 4.73 8.85 13.11
N GLU A 167 4.09 9.32 12.05
CA GLU A 167 4.67 10.26 11.09
C GLU A 167 4.69 11.68 11.67
N TYR A 168 5.80 12.38 11.45
CA TYR A 168 5.95 13.76 11.89
C TYR A 168 5.36 14.75 10.89
N THR A 169 4.04 14.86 10.90
CA THR A 169 3.32 15.88 10.13
C THR A 169 3.62 17.29 10.64
N GLY A 170 3.31 18.30 9.82
CA GLY A 170 3.48 19.70 10.24
C GLY A 170 2.78 20.06 11.55
N GLY A 171 1.64 19.44 11.86
CA GLY A 171 0.93 19.61 13.13
C GLY A 171 1.71 19.04 14.33
N VAL A 172 2.24 17.82 14.17
CA VAL A 172 3.03 17.15 15.22
C VAL A 172 4.29 17.95 15.54
N VAL A 173 5.04 18.38 14.51
CA VAL A 173 6.27 19.16 14.70
C VAL A 173 5.97 20.53 15.30
N ARG A 174 4.91 21.22 14.86
CA ARG A 174 4.45 22.48 15.43
C ARG A 174 4.17 22.35 16.93
N ASP A 175 3.45 21.30 17.31
CA ASP A 175 3.09 21.09 18.72
C ASP A 175 4.32 20.78 19.58
N GLY A 176 5.29 20.02 19.05
CA GLY A 176 6.58 19.78 19.71
C GLY A 176 7.42 21.06 19.86
N VAL A 177 7.54 21.85 18.79
CA VAL A 177 8.23 23.15 18.82
C VAL A 177 7.57 24.10 19.83
N ASN A 178 6.23 24.18 19.86
CA ASN A 178 5.51 24.98 20.85
C ASN A 178 5.82 24.57 22.29
N LYS A 179 5.82 23.24 22.57
CA LYS A 179 6.16 22.72 23.91
C LYS A 179 7.59 23.12 24.29
N PHE A 180 8.53 22.93 23.38
CA PHE A 180 9.93 23.21 23.59
C PHE A 180 10.17 24.70 23.86
N VAL A 181 9.67 25.59 23.00
CA VAL A 181 9.88 27.04 23.18
C VAL A 181 9.15 27.55 24.43
N ARG A 182 7.98 27.06 24.77
CA ARG A 182 7.31 27.41 26.05
C ARG A 182 8.10 26.97 27.26
N ALA A 183 8.77 25.83 27.22
CA ALA A 183 9.57 25.33 28.33
C ALA A 183 10.87 26.16 28.56
N TYR A 184 11.52 26.56 27.48
CA TYR A 184 12.84 27.17 27.53
C TYR A 184 12.87 28.68 27.26
N ARG A 185 11.87 29.21 26.53
CA ARG A 185 11.73 30.63 26.19
C ARG A 185 10.26 31.10 26.29
N PRO A 186 9.65 31.03 27.49
CA PRO A 186 8.27 31.46 27.70
C PRO A 186 8.07 32.96 27.41
N ASP A 187 9.12 33.77 27.58
CA ASP A 187 9.16 35.19 27.23
C ASP A 187 8.83 35.41 25.74
N VAL A 188 9.50 34.70 24.86
CA VAL A 188 9.28 34.77 23.40
C VAL A 188 7.85 34.40 23.04
N MET A 189 7.31 33.38 23.67
CA MET A 189 5.93 32.93 23.40
C MET A 189 4.87 33.94 23.84
N SER A 190 5.17 34.79 24.85
CA SER A 190 4.26 35.84 25.29
C SER A 190 4.26 37.07 24.35
N GLU A 191 5.36 37.29 23.62
CA GLU A 191 5.51 38.36 22.64
C GLU A 191 4.86 38.07 21.30
N LEU A 192 4.65 36.79 20.98
CA LEU A 192 4.06 36.39 19.72
C LEU A 192 2.57 36.77 19.65
N PRO A 193 2.11 37.30 18.50
CA PRO A 193 0.71 37.69 18.37
C PRO A 193 -0.22 36.51 18.69
N HIS A 194 -1.20 36.74 19.55
CA HIS A 194 -2.21 35.72 19.92
C HIS A 194 -3.07 35.23 18.75
N GLN A 195 -2.97 35.86 17.61
CA GLN A 195 -3.55 35.40 16.37
C GLN A 195 -2.71 34.27 15.78
N ASN A 196 -2.89 33.08 16.35
CA ASN A 196 -2.35 31.89 15.75
C ASN A 196 -3.36 31.42 14.66
N PRO A 197 -3.08 31.70 13.36
CA PRO A 197 -3.97 31.23 12.28
C PRO A 197 -4.20 29.73 12.33
N SER A 198 -3.26 29.00 12.98
CA SER A 198 -3.37 27.57 13.19
C SER A 198 -4.48 27.19 14.18
N ASN A 199 -4.78 28.02 15.19
CA ASN A 199 -5.88 27.74 16.11
C ASN A 199 -7.23 27.90 15.40
N GLU A 200 -7.38 28.92 14.58
CA GLU A 200 -8.61 29.15 13.80
C GLU A 200 -8.78 28.05 12.73
N ALA A 201 -7.72 27.71 12.01
CA ALA A 201 -7.74 26.61 11.05
C ALA A 201 -8.00 25.26 11.75
N THR A 202 -7.40 25.01 12.90
CA THR A 202 -7.61 23.79 13.70
C THR A 202 -9.07 23.73 14.20
N VAL A 203 -9.61 24.83 14.70
CA VAL A 203 -11.02 24.91 15.12
C VAL A 203 -11.97 24.69 13.94
N ARG A 204 -11.68 25.30 12.78
CA ARG A 204 -12.46 25.09 11.55
C ARG A 204 -12.40 23.65 11.07
N ILE A 205 -11.22 23.03 11.10
CA ILE A 205 -11.04 21.60 10.74
C ILE A 205 -11.80 20.72 11.73
N ALA A 206 -11.69 20.95 13.03
CA ALA A 206 -12.40 20.17 14.03
C ALA A 206 -13.93 20.30 13.88
N ALA A 207 -14.42 21.52 13.61
CA ALA A 207 -15.83 21.76 13.33
C ALA A 207 -16.29 21.06 12.04
N ALA A 208 -15.49 21.09 10.98
CA ALA A 208 -15.79 20.39 9.73
C ALA A 208 -15.79 18.87 9.91
N VAL A 209 -14.82 18.32 10.63
CA VAL A 209 -14.76 16.87 10.97
C VAL A 209 -16.03 16.49 11.75
N LYS A 210 -16.40 17.24 12.78
CA LYS A 210 -17.60 16.99 13.57
C LYS A 210 -18.87 17.08 12.72
N ALA A 211 -18.98 18.06 11.83
CA ALA A 211 -20.12 18.23 10.94
C ALA A 211 -20.25 17.09 9.91
N THR A 212 -19.14 16.44 9.54
CA THR A 212 -19.12 15.36 8.54
C THR A 212 -19.03 13.96 9.17
N GLU A 213 -18.87 13.83 10.47
CA GLU A 213 -18.61 12.59 11.19
C GLU A 213 -19.64 11.47 10.88
N ASN A 214 -20.92 11.81 10.74
CA ASN A 214 -21.98 10.87 10.39
C ASN A 214 -22.35 10.88 8.90
N GLN A 215 -21.73 11.74 8.09
CA GLN A 215 -22.03 11.86 6.65
C GLN A 215 -20.97 11.19 5.79
N VAL A 216 -19.73 11.15 6.25
CA VAL A 216 -18.61 10.53 5.54
C VAL A 216 -18.17 9.28 6.30
N HIS A 217 -18.59 8.13 5.80
CA HIS A 217 -18.20 6.85 6.40
C HIS A 217 -16.72 6.58 6.18
N PRO A 218 -16.03 5.97 7.17
CA PRO A 218 -14.64 5.51 7.02
C PRO A 218 -14.50 4.59 5.80
N ARG A 219 -13.43 4.78 5.05
CA ARG A 219 -13.07 3.92 3.91
C ARG A 219 -11.73 3.24 4.20
N PRO A 220 -11.74 2.11 4.93
CA PRO A 220 -10.51 1.39 5.19
C PRO A 220 -9.89 0.91 3.88
N PRO A 221 -8.57 0.68 3.86
CA PRO A 221 -7.90 0.05 2.73
C PRO A 221 -8.60 -1.24 2.33
N SER A 222 -8.80 -1.45 1.05
CA SER A 222 -9.49 -2.64 0.53
C SER A 222 -9.09 -2.93 -0.92
N PHE A 223 -9.55 -4.06 -1.43
CA PHE A 223 -9.38 -4.40 -2.84
C PHE A 223 -10.07 -3.40 -3.76
N CYS A 224 -9.44 -3.14 -4.91
CA CYS A 224 -9.99 -2.27 -5.94
C CYS A 224 -11.34 -2.78 -6.47
N THR A 225 -12.13 -1.87 -7.04
CA THR A 225 -13.32 -2.25 -7.80
C THR A 225 -12.95 -3.16 -8.97
N GLY A 226 -13.59 -4.29 -9.06
CA GLY A 226 -13.29 -5.30 -10.10
C GLY A 226 -11.99 -6.07 -9.88
N CYS A 227 -11.35 -6.00 -8.71
CA CYS A 227 -10.13 -6.73 -8.43
C CYS A 227 -10.30 -8.25 -8.64
N PRO A 228 -9.41 -8.91 -9.40
CA PRO A 228 -9.50 -10.34 -9.69
C PRO A 228 -9.15 -11.24 -8.49
N GLU A 229 -8.62 -10.69 -7.42
CA GLU A 229 -8.30 -11.44 -6.21
C GLU A 229 -9.52 -11.69 -5.33
N ARG A 230 -10.49 -10.77 -5.33
CA ARG A 230 -11.70 -10.91 -4.50
C ARG A 230 -12.48 -12.21 -4.72
N PRO A 231 -12.72 -12.68 -5.98
CA PRO A 231 -13.40 -13.96 -6.20
C PRO A 231 -12.67 -15.14 -5.57
N ILE A 232 -11.35 -15.11 -5.50
CA ILE A 232 -10.54 -16.16 -4.87
C ILE A 232 -10.87 -16.26 -3.38
N PHE A 233 -10.90 -15.12 -2.69
CA PHE A 233 -11.25 -15.07 -1.27
C PHE A 233 -12.73 -15.37 -1.01
N THR A 234 -13.61 -14.98 -1.92
CA THR A 234 -15.01 -15.41 -1.89
C THR A 234 -15.13 -16.93 -1.94
N ALA A 235 -14.44 -17.55 -2.89
CA ALA A 235 -14.43 -19.01 -3.02
C ALA A 235 -13.88 -19.69 -1.77
N LEU A 236 -12.81 -19.15 -1.19
CA LEU A 236 -12.26 -19.65 0.08
C LEU A 236 -13.26 -19.55 1.22
N LYS A 237 -13.99 -18.44 1.34
CA LYS A 237 -15.05 -18.30 2.38
C LYS A 237 -16.17 -19.33 2.19
N LEU A 238 -16.50 -19.69 0.97
CA LEU A 238 -17.48 -20.74 0.70
C LEU A 238 -16.93 -22.13 1.09
N VAL A 239 -15.66 -22.41 0.80
CA VAL A 239 -15.00 -23.66 1.22
C VAL A 239 -14.87 -23.76 2.74
N GLU A 240 -14.57 -22.65 3.43
CA GLU A 240 -14.51 -22.61 4.89
C GLU A 240 -15.85 -22.95 5.56
N ARG A 241 -16.98 -22.69 4.92
CA ARG A 241 -18.30 -23.11 5.42
C ARG A 241 -18.49 -24.62 5.38
N GLU A 242 -17.80 -25.30 4.47
CA GLU A 242 -17.89 -26.75 4.28
C GLU A 242 -16.84 -27.51 5.10
N LEU A 243 -15.58 -27.03 5.06
CA LEU A 243 -14.42 -27.72 5.63
C LEU A 243 -13.90 -27.08 6.95
N GLY A 244 -14.52 -25.97 7.37
CA GLY A 244 -14.03 -25.16 8.48
C GLY A 244 -12.81 -24.32 8.09
N THR A 245 -12.35 -23.49 9.03
CA THR A 245 -11.23 -22.56 8.80
C THR A 245 -9.90 -23.29 8.64
N HIS A 246 -9.03 -22.74 7.81
CA HIS A 246 -7.65 -23.16 7.60
C HIS A 246 -6.70 -22.01 7.94
N HIS A 247 -5.48 -22.34 8.33
CA HIS A 247 -4.47 -21.29 8.48
C HIS A 247 -4.09 -20.72 7.11
N VAL A 248 -4.14 -19.39 6.98
CA VAL A 248 -3.81 -18.67 5.73
C VAL A 248 -2.59 -17.79 5.97
N SER A 249 -1.52 -18.05 5.24
CA SER A 249 -0.30 -17.24 5.23
C SER A 249 -0.18 -16.47 3.92
N CYS A 250 -0.06 -15.16 3.99
CA CYS A 250 0.09 -14.29 2.82
C CYS A 250 1.53 -13.78 2.70
N ASP A 251 2.00 -13.57 1.47
CA ASP A 251 3.17 -12.73 1.25
C ASP A 251 2.78 -11.24 1.19
N ILE A 252 3.70 -10.36 0.81
CA ILE A 252 3.45 -8.93 0.66
C ILE A 252 2.84 -8.66 -0.72
N GLY A 253 1.59 -8.22 -0.75
CA GLY A 253 0.85 -7.92 -1.99
C GLY A 253 -0.57 -7.45 -1.74
N CYS A 254 -1.36 -7.29 -2.81
CA CYS A 254 -2.78 -6.88 -2.68
C CYS A 254 -3.61 -7.88 -1.85
N HIS A 255 -3.27 -9.15 -1.90
CA HIS A 255 -3.94 -10.21 -1.13
C HIS A 255 -3.83 -10.05 0.39
N LEU A 256 -2.93 -9.18 0.90
CA LEU A 256 -2.93 -8.77 2.31
C LEU A 256 -4.26 -8.16 2.76
N PHE A 257 -4.99 -7.49 1.87
CA PHE A 257 -6.29 -6.95 2.22
C PHE A 257 -7.33 -8.02 2.57
N SER A 258 -7.03 -9.30 2.33
CA SER A 258 -7.89 -10.41 2.76
C SER A 258 -8.00 -10.59 4.27
N ILE A 259 -7.05 -10.03 5.05
CA ILE A 259 -7.13 -10.00 6.52
C ILE A 259 -8.25 -9.07 7.01
N LEU A 260 -8.61 -8.07 6.20
CA LEU A 260 -9.63 -7.09 6.54
C LEU A 260 -11.05 -7.60 6.21
N PRO A 261 -12.08 -7.02 6.86
CA PRO A 261 -13.46 -7.28 6.46
C PRO A 261 -13.68 -6.96 4.96
N PRO A 262 -14.55 -7.71 4.28
CA PRO A 262 -15.42 -8.75 4.83
C PRO A 262 -14.80 -10.16 4.80
N PHE A 263 -13.58 -10.31 4.32
CA PHE A 263 -12.98 -11.64 4.13
C PHE A 263 -12.48 -12.25 5.44
N ASN A 264 -11.64 -11.53 6.20
CA ASN A 264 -11.06 -11.97 7.48
C ASN A 264 -10.39 -13.36 7.37
N VAL A 265 -9.61 -13.59 6.33
CA VAL A 265 -8.99 -14.91 6.07
C VAL A 265 -7.48 -14.94 6.28
N GLY A 266 -6.76 -13.84 6.09
CA GLY A 266 -5.32 -13.77 6.33
C GLY A 266 -5.00 -13.90 7.83
N ALA A 267 -4.11 -14.81 8.21
CA ALA A 267 -3.72 -15.04 9.60
C ALA A 267 -2.26 -14.65 9.88
N THR A 268 -1.35 -14.95 8.96
CA THR A 268 0.07 -14.55 9.06
C THR A 268 0.54 -13.90 7.78
N THR A 269 1.55 -13.03 7.92
CA THR A 269 2.21 -12.38 6.79
C THR A 269 3.72 -12.53 6.96
N MET A 270 4.36 -13.07 5.93
CA MET A 270 5.81 -13.14 5.81
C MET A 270 6.30 -12.15 4.74
N GLY A 271 7.59 -12.08 4.51
CA GLY A 271 8.18 -11.19 3.50
C GLY A 271 7.71 -11.50 2.07
N TYR A 272 8.07 -10.62 1.15
CA TYR A 272 7.71 -10.68 -0.27
C TYR A 272 8.14 -12.00 -0.92
N GLY A 273 7.18 -12.78 -1.41
CA GLY A 273 7.39 -14.14 -1.91
C GLY A 273 7.50 -15.25 -0.85
N LEU A 274 7.34 -14.95 0.44
CA LEU A 274 7.55 -15.90 1.54
C LEU A 274 6.26 -16.47 2.16
N GLY A 275 5.09 -16.23 1.56
CA GLY A 275 3.82 -16.77 2.07
C GLY A 275 3.83 -18.27 2.25
N GLY A 276 4.38 -19.02 1.29
CA GLY A 276 4.52 -20.47 1.36
C GLY A 276 5.46 -20.96 2.46
N ALA A 277 6.53 -20.22 2.74
CA ALA A 277 7.43 -20.52 3.86
C ALA A 277 6.70 -20.35 5.21
N GLY A 278 5.89 -19.29 5.35
CA GLY A 278 5.02 -19.11 6.51
C GLY A 278 4.03 -20.25 6.70
N ALA A 279 3.35 -20.67 5.63
CA ALA A 279 2.40 -21.79 5.66
C ALA A 279 3.07 -23.12 6.06
N ALA A 280 4.32 -23.35 5.66
CA ALA A 280 5.05 -24.58 5.98
C ALA A 280 5.20 -24.82 7.50
N ALA A 281 5.28 -23.76 8.30
CA ALA A 281 5.37 -23.86 9.76
C ALA A 281 4.14 -24.55 10.40
N PHE A 282 2.99 -24.51 9.74
CA PHE A 282 1.73 -25.05 10.26
C PHE A 282 1.41 -26.46 9.75
N ASN A 283 2.25 -27.04 8.90
CA ASN A 283 2.03 -28.40 8.35
C ASN A 283 2.45 -29.54 9.30
N THR A 284 3.12 -29.24 10.39
CA THR A 284 3.84 -30.26 11.18
C THR A 284 2.98 -31.08 12.10
N LYS A 285 1.78 -30.63 12.47
CA LYS A 285 0.94 -31.32 13.50
C LYS A 285 -0.56 -31.16 13.28
N SER A 286 -1.03 -30.92 12.06
CA SER A 286 -2.44 -30.73 11.78
C SER A 286 -2.89 -31.65 10.64
N ASP A 287 -4.10 -32.19 10.77
CA ASP A 287 -4.78 -32.92 9.68
C ASP A 287 -5.26 -31.97 8.57
N LYS A 288 -5.25 -30.65 8.84
CA LYS A 288 -5.62 -29.62 7.86
C LYS A 288 -4.40 -29.06 7.16
N ARG A 289 -4.52 -28.84 5.83
CA ARG A 289 -3.50 -28.15 5.05
C ARG A 289 -3.54 -26.66 5.30
N ALA A 290 -2.38 -26.06 5.55
CA ALA A 290 -2.24 -24.61 5.53
C ALA A 290 -2.31 -24.09 4.08
N ILE A 291 -2.85 -22.90 3.91
CA ILE A 291 -3.00 -22.24 2.61
C ILE A 291 -2.03 -21.06 2.57
N SER A 292 -1.37 -20.82 1.45
CA SER A 292 -0.62 -19.60 1.23
C SER A 292 -1.10 -18.86 -0.01
N PHE A 293 -1.02 -17.52 0.03
CA PHE A 293 -1.24 -16.65 -1.11
C PHE A 293 0.04 -15.93 -1.46
N VAL A 294 0.41 -16.00 -2.74
CA VAL A 294 1.62 -15.37 -3.29
C VAL A 294 1.23 -14.63 -4.56
N GLY A 295 1.56 -13.35 -4.66
CA GLY A 295 1.39 -12.59 -5.90
C GLY A 295 2.41 -13.04 -6.96
N ASP A 296 2.09 -12.84 -8.24
CA ASP A 296 2.99 -13.14 -9.35
C ASP A 296 4.32 -12.36 -9.26
N GLY A 297 4.30 -11.11 -8.82
CA GLY A 297 5.51 -10.35 -8.52
C GLY A 297 6.35 -10.98 -7.41
N GLY A 298 5.74 -11.36 -6.28
CA GLY A 298 6.40 -12.07 -5.18
C GLY A 298 6.92 -13.44 -5.60
N PHE A 299 6.16 -14.15 -6.43
CA PHE A 299 6.56 -15.44 -7.00
C PHE A 299 7.86 -15.32 -7.80
N TRP A 300 7.95 -14.38 -8.75
CA TRP A 300 9.14 -14.22 -9.57
C TRP A 300 10.33 -13.60 -8.82
N HIS A 301 10.06 -12.79 -7.79
CA HIS A 301 11.12 -12.19 -6.99
C HIS A 301 11.86 -13.24 -6.14
N ASN A 302 11.11 -14.05 -5.42
CA ASN A 302 11.67 -14.98 -4.44
C ASN A 302 10.81 -16.25 -4.25
N GLY A 303 9.51 -16.18 -4.51
CA GLY A 303 8.53 -17.20 -4.16
C GLY A 303 8.78 -18.55 -4.84
N LEU A 304 9.29 -18.55 -6.09
CA LEU A 304 9.60 -19.80 -6.80
C LEU A 304 10.58 -20.69 -6.02
N THR A 305 11.61 -20.11 -5.44
CA THR A 305 12.62 -20.86 -4.68
C THR A 305 12.28 -20.97 -3.21
N SER A 306 11.99 -19.83 -2.55
CA SER A 306 11.83 -19.78 -1.10
C SER A 306 10.48 -20.32 -0.60
N SER A 307 9.43 -20.29 -1.44
CA SER A 307 8.13 -20.87 -1.09
C SER A 307 7.92 -22.22 -1.76
N ILE A 308 7.93 -22.26 -3.10
CA ILE A 308 7.54 -23.47 -3.85
C ILE A 308 8.65 -24.53 -3.85
N GLY A 309 9.87 -24.15 -4.23
CA GLY A 309 11.03 -25.07 -4.24
C GLY A 309 11.31 -25.66 -2.85
N ASN A 310 11.28 -24.83 -1.81
CA ASN A 310 11.42 -25.31 -0.44
C ASN A 310 10.28 -26.22 0.01
N ALA A 311 9.03 -25.96 -0.43
CA ALA A 311 7.90 -26.84 -0.14
C ALA A 311 8.11 -28.25 -0.77
N VAL A 312 8.63 -28.32 -1.99
CA VAL A 312 9.00 -29.58 -2.65
C VAL A 312 10.13 -30.26 -1.89
N PHE A 313 11.21 -29.53 -1.60
CA PHE A 313 12.39 -30.07 -0.88
C PHE A 313 12.02 -30.64 0.49
N ASN A 314 11.18 -29.92 1.25
CA ASN A 314 10.76 -30.34 2.59
C ASN A 314 9.54 -31.28 2.59
N LYS A 315 9.04 -31.67 1.41
CA LYS A 315 7.84 -32.53 1.26
C LYS A 315 6.62 -31.95 2.01
N SER A 316 6.48 -30.63 2.01
CA SER A 316 5.36 -29.94 2.67
C SER A 316 4.04 -30.29 1.99
N ASP A 317 2.99 -30.52 2.80
CA ASP A 317 1.63 -30.87 2.31
C ASP A 317 0.69 -29.65 2.45
N ASN A 318 1.04 -28.53 1.83
CA ASN A 318 0.31 -27.27 1.84
C ASN A 318 -0.33 -26.96 0.48
N VAL A 319 -1.21 -25.95 0.47
CA VAL A 319 -1.82 -25.40 -0.73
C VAL A 319 -1.27 -23.99 -0.95
N THR A 320 -0.70 -23.72 -2.11
CA THR A 320 -0.26 -22.37 -2.50
C THR A 320 -1.10 -21.88 -3.67
N VAL A 321 -1.74 -20.73 -3.48
CA VAL A 321 -2.47 -20.02 -4.53
C VAL A 321 -1.59 -18.89 -5.06
N ILE A 322 -1.16 -18.98 -6.30
CA ILE A 322 -0.41 -17.93 -6.97
C ILE A 322 -1.40 -17.06 -7.72
N VAL A 323 -1.46 -15.78 -7.34
CA VAL A 323 -2.31 -14.80 -8.00
C VAL A 323 -1.56 -14.22 -9.19
N ASP A 324 -1.85 -14.72 -10.38
CA ASP A 324 -1.24 -14.28 -11.64
C ASP A 324 -2.11 -13.19 -12.28
N ASN A 325 -1.85 -11.95 -11.91
CA ASN A 325 -2.58 -10.79 -12.43
C ASN A 325 -1.77 -9.99 -13.48
N GLY A 326 -0.58 -10.45 -13.83
CA GLY A 326 0.28 -9.95 -14.88
C GLY A 326 1.14 -8.73 -14.50
N TYR A 327 1.13 -8.31 -13.22
CA TYR A 327 1.88 -7.13 -12.78
C TYR A 327 2.21 -7.22 -11.30
N THR A 328 3.32 -6.58 -10.88
CA THR A 328 3.51 -6.25 -9.45
C THR A 328 2.55 -5.12 -9.07
N SER A 329 1.29 -5.48 -8.83
CA SER A 329 0.16 -4.53 -8.79
C SER A 329 0.19 -3.59 -7.59
N ALA A 330 0.59 -4.08 -6.42
CA ALA A 330 0.56 -3.33 -5.16
C ALA A 330 1.49 -2.11 -5.15
N THR A 331 2.58 -2.14 -5.90
CA THR A 331 3.60 -1.09 -5.94
C THR A 331 3.56 -0.23 -7.20
N GLY A 332 2.48 -0.31 -7.99
CA GLY A 332 2.25 0.58 -9.13
C GLY A 332 2.05 -0.09 -10.49
N GLY A 333 2.14 -1.40 -10.56
CA GLY A 333 1.89 -2.17 -11.79
C GLY A 333 3.11 -2.32 -12.68
N GLN A 334 4.25 -2.71 -12.09
CA GLN A 334 5.48 -3.00 -12.84
C GLN A 334 5.35 -4.30 -13.62
N ASP A 335 5.96 -4.33 -14.81
CA ASP A 335 6.08 -5.55 -15.61
C ASP A 335 6.96 -6.59 -14.92
N ILE A 336 6.58 -7.84 -15.06
CA ILE A 336 7.25 -9.03 -14.53
C ILE A 336 7.40 -10.08 -15.63
N LEU A 337 8.10 -11.17 -15.33
CA LEU A 337 8.34 -12.26 -16.28
C LEU A 337 7.05 -12.85 -16.87
N SER A 338 5.95 -12.92 -16.11
CA SER A 338 4.65 -13.42 -16.57
C SER A 338 3.69 -12.34 -17.09
N SER A 339 4.12 -11.08 -17.23
CA SER A 339 3.27 -10.02 -17.79
C SER A 339 2.70 -10.40 -19.14
N TYR A 340 1.41 -10.09 -19.35
CA TYR A 340 0.69 -10.39 -20.59
C TYR A 340 0.98 -9.40 -21.72
N ALA A 341 1.49 -8.21 -21.39
CA ALA A 341 1.85 -7.20 -22.38
C ALA A 341 3.24 -7.46 -22.95
N ASP A 342 3.41 -7.21 -24.23
CA ASP A 342 4.73 -7.19 -24.87
C ASP A 342 5.57 -6.05 -24.30
N ASN A 343 6.83 -6.34 -24.04
CA ASN A 343 7.79 -5.34 -23.59
C ASN A 343 8.99 -5.34 -24.53
N ALA A 344 9.33 -4.18 -25.09
CA ALA A 344 10.40 -4.04 -26.08
C ALA A 344 11.81 -4.30 -25.50
N ILE A 345 11.98 -4.18 -24.19
CA ILE A 345 13.29 -4.27 -23.51
C ILE A 345 13.42 -5.55 -22.70
N ARG A 346 12.30 -6.05 -22.16
CA ARG A 346 12.26 -7.16 -21.21
C ARG A 346 11.47 -8.33 -21.76
N LYS A 347 11.92 -9.55 -21.48
CA LYS A 347 11.15 -10.74 -21.83
C LYS A 347 9.97 -10.88 -20.86
N THR A 348 8.78 -11.02 -21.42
CA THR A 348 7.50 -11.28 -20.73
C THR A 348 6.88 -12.61 -21.20
N HIS A 349 5.65 -12.91 -20.83
CA HIS A 349 4.90 -14.12 -21.21
C HIS A 349 5.50 -15.45 -20.70
N ASN A 350 6.31 -15.44 -19.64
CA ASN A 350 6.79 -16.70 -19.04
C ASN A 350 5.67 -17.34 -18.22
N SER A 351 5.46 -18.63 -18.43
CA SER A 351 4.41 -19.38 -17.72
C SER A 351 4.83 -19.68 -16.27
N ILE A 352 4.04 -19.22 -15.31
CA ILE A 352 4.18 -19.59 -13.90
C ILE A 352 3.99 -21.11 -13.73
N GLU A 353 2.99 -21.72 -14.38
CA GLU A 353 2.75 -23.16 -14.31
C GLU A 353 3.97 -23.96 -14.72
N LYS A 354 4.63 -23.61 -15.85
CA LYS A 354 5.85 -24.31 -16.29
C LYS A 354 6.98 -24.16 -15.27
N ALA A 355 7.14 -23.00 -14.66
CA ALA A 355 8.16 -22.79 -13.65
C ALA A 355 7.89 -23.63 -12.38
N VAL A 356 6.63 -23.67 -11.93
CA VAL A 356 6.19 -24.46 -10.78
C VAL A 356 6.41 -25.95 -11.02
N ARG A 357 6.05 -26.48 -12.19
CA ARG A 357 6.32 -27.87 -12.56
C ARG A 357 7.81 -28.14 -12.68
N GLY A 358 8.58 -27.15 -13.17
CA GLY A 358 10.03 -27.26 -13.32
C GLY A 358 10.80 -27.45 -12.00
N VAL A 359 10.26 -26.98 -10.87
CA VAL A 359 10.84 -27.23 -9.55
C VAL A 359 10.28 -28.49 -8.85
N GLY A 360 9.44 -29.28 -9.54
CA GLY A 360 9.01 -30.61 -9.09
C GLY A 360 7.64 -30.65 -8.41
N VAL A 361 6.78 -29.66 -8.58
CA VAL A 361 5.39 -29.74 -8.11
C VAL A 361 4.57 -30.60 -9.09
N GLU A 362 3.98 -31.67 -8.61
CA GLU A 362 3.16 -32.59 -9.39
C GLU A 362 1.70 -32.12 -9.48
N TRP A 363 1.11 -31.73 -8.36
CA TRP A 363 -0.26 -31.25 -8.30
C TRP A 363 -0.34 -29.75 -8.62
N VAL A 364 -0.68 -29.42 -9.85
CA VAL A 364 -0.87 -28.04 -10.32
C VAL A 364 -2.21 -27.91 -11.05
N ARG A 365 -2.98 -26.88 -10.70
CA ARG A 365 -4.20 -26.48 -11.40
C ARG A 365 -4.10 -25.02 -11.82
N THR A 366 -4.43 -24.74 -13.07
CA THR A 366 -4.47 -23.37 -13.61
C THR A 366 -5.90 -22.97 -13.92
N LEU A 367 -6.36 -21.89 -13.30
CA LEU A 367 -7.66 -21.25 -13.58
C LEU A 367 -7.41 -19.96 -14.35
N THR A 368 -7.90 -19.92 -15.58
CA THR A 368 -7.67 -18.78 -16.50
C THR A 368 -8.63 -17.61 -16.30
N HIS A 369 -9.58 -17.75 -15.36
CA HIS A 369 -10.59 -16.74 -15.08
C HIS A 369 -11.05 -16.79 -13.63
N THR A 370 -10.48 -15.91 -12.80
CA THR A 370 -10.75 -15.93 -11.34
C THR A 370 -12.20 -15.56 -10.98
N TYR A 371 -12.95 -14.92 -11.88
CA TYR A 371 -14.36 -14.56 -11.63
C TYR A 371 -15.31 -15.75 -11.70
N ASP A 372 -14.86 -16.91 -12.16
CA ASP A 372 -15.54 -18.20 -11.97
C ASP A 372 -15.38 -18.65 -10.51
N VAL A 373 -16.28 -18.18 -9.65
CA VAL A 373 -16.26 -18.47 -8.20
C VAL A 373 -16.50 -19.95 -7.94
N ALA A 374 -17.35 -20.60 -8.73
CA ALA A 374 -17.66 -22.03 -8.58
C ALA A 374 -16.44 -22.90 -8.91
N GLY A 375 -15.79 -22.65 -10.05
CA GLY A 375 -14.57 -23.35 -10.44
C GLY A 375 -13.44 -23.16 -9.44
N MET A 376 -13.26 -21.94 -8.92
CA MET A 376 -12.27 -21.67 -7.88
C MET A 376 -12.58 -22.40 -6.57
N ARG A 377 -13.85 -22.41 -6.12
CA ARG A 377 -14.30 -23.14 -4.94
C ARG A 377 -13.99 -24.63 -5.06
N ASP A 378 -14.35 -25.23 -6.18
CA ASP A 378 -14.19 -26.67 -6.41
C ASP A 378 -12.71 -27.06 -6.48
N THR A 379 -11.87 -26.22 -7.10
CA THR A 379 -10.40 -26.39 -7.15
C THR A 379 -9.77 -26.27 -5.76
N LEU A 380 -10.17 -25.29 -4.95
CA LEU A 380 -9.71 -25.15 -3.56
C LEU A 380 -10.13 -26.36 -2.72
N ARG A 381 -11.39 -26.82 -2.87
CA ARG A 381 -11.88 -28.03 -2.20
C ARG A 381 -11.04 -29.25 -2.59
N GLU A 382 -10.79 -29.46 -3.88
CA GLU A 382 -9.94 -30.55 -4.38
C GLU A 382 -8.54 -30.47 -3.74
N ALA A 383 -7.89 -29.30 -3.78
CA ALA A 383 -6.56 -29.11 -3.22
C ALA A 383 -6.48 -29.41 -1.71
N LEU A 384 -7.54 -29.07 -0.97
CA LEU A 384 -7.59 -29.26 0.49
C LEU A 384 -7.93 -30.69 0.91
N THR A 385 -8.66 -31.45 0.06
CA THR A 385 -9.19 -32.78 0.41
C THR A 385 -8.51 -33.94 -0.31
N THR A 386 -7.73 -33.70 -1.38
CA THR A 386 -7.03 -34.78 -2.10
C THR A 386 -6.13 -35.60 -1.19
N LYS A 387 -6.04 -36.91 -1.45
CA LYS A 387 -5.14 -37.82 -0.71
C LYS A 387 -3.69 -37.72 -1.18
N GLU A 388 -3.43 -37.07 -2.30
CA GLU A 388 -2.08 -36.86 -2.82
C GLU A 388 -1.27 -36.05 -1.80
N LYS A 389 -0.02 -36.47 -1.56
CA LYS A 389 0.92 -35.77 -0.66
C LYS A 389 1.79 -34.80 -1.45
N GLY A 390 2.46 -33.91 -0.73
CA GLY A 390 3.31 -32.88 -1.31
C GLY A 390 2.59 -31.55 -1.56
N PRO A 391 3.28 -30.52 -2.03
CA PRO A 391 2.69 -29.19 -2.25
C PRO A 391 1.69 -29.18 -3.39
N LYS A 392 0.56 -28.53 -3.19
CA LYS A 392 -0.47 -28.24 -4.20
C LYS A 392 -0.36 -26.80 -4.63
N VAL A 393 -0.35 -26.54 -5.92
CA VAL A 393 -0.28 -25.18 -6.45
C VAL A 393 -1.48 -24.90 -7.34
N ILE A 394 -2.16 -23.80 -7.05
CA ILE A 394 -3.24 -23.26 -7.89
C ILE A 394 -2.72 -21.95 -8.50
N VAL A 395 -2.66 -21.86 -9.83
CA VAL A 395 -2.34 -20.63 -10.56
C VAL A 395 -3.64 -19.97 -10.96
N ALA A 396 -3.97 -18.85 -10.31
CA ALA A 396 -5.22 -18.13 -10.50
C ALA A 396 -4.97 -16.89 -11.38
N GLN A 397 -5.36 -16.99 -12.67
CA GLN A 397 -5.04 -16.01 -13.70
C GLN A 397 -6.22 -15.08 -13.97
N SER A 398 -6.00 -13.78 -13.85
CA SER A 398 -6.87 -12.71 -14.38
C SER A 398 -6.18 -11.37 -14.31
N GLU A 399 -6.24 -10.58 -15.38
CA GLU A 399 -5.56 -9.28 -15.48
C GLU A 399 -5.94 -8.33 -14.33
N CYS A 400 -4.97 -7.66 -13.76
CA CYS A 400 -5.18 -6.61 -12.76
C CYS A 400 -6.15 -5.54 -13.28
N MET A 401 -7.32 -5.40 -12.63
CA MET A 401 -8.38 -4.50 -13.09
C MET A 401 -7.94 -3.02 -13.05
N LEU A 402 -7.10 -2.63 -12.12
CA LEU A 402 -6.60 -1.26 -12.04
C LEU A 402 -5.75 -0.92 -13.28
N ASN A 403 -4.83 -1.79 -13.67
CA ASN A 403 -4.02 -1.61 -14.87
C ASN A 403 -4.87 -1.68 -16.14
N LYS A 404 -5.81 -2.62 -16.21
CA LYS A 404 -6.78 -2.68 -17.30
C LYS A 404 -7.56 -1.36 -17.44
N GLN A 405 -8.05 -0.80 -16.36
CA GLN A 405 -8.78 0.47 -16.39
C GLN A 405 -7.87 1.65 -16.79
N ARG A 406 -6.62 1.69 -16.33
CA ARG A 406 -5.64 2.71 -16.75
C ARG A 406 -5.41 2.69 -18.26
N ARG A 407 -5.38 1.50 -18.88
CA ARG A 407 -5.20 1.31 -20.31
C ARG A 407 -6.48 1.58 -21.11
N VAL A 408 -7.61 1.03 -20.68
CA VAL A 408 -8.86 1.00 -21.47
C VAL A 408 -9.68 2.29 -21.30
N ARG A 409 -9.73 2.88 -20.10
CA ARG A 409 -10.58 4.04 -19.82
C ARG A 409 -10.24 5.28 -20.69
N PRO A 410 -8.97 5.67 -20.88
CA PRO A 410 -8.63 6.79 -21.78
C PRO A 410 -9.09 6.57 -23.21
N LEU A 411 -8.93 5.35 -23.73
CA LEU A 411 -9.36 4.98 -25.09
C LEU A 411 -10.88 5.08 -25.23
N MET A 412 -11.65 4.58 -24.25
CA MET A 412 -13.10 4.72 -24.26
C MET A 412 -13.55 6.16 -24.17
N VAL A 413 -12.93 6.97 -23.30
CA VAL A 413 -13.26 8.40 -23.17
C VAL A 413 -12.98 9.13 -24.48
N LYS A 414 -11.85 8.85 -25.11
CA LYS A 414 -11.51 9.40 -26.44
C LYS A 414 -12.57 9.00 -27.46
N ALA A 415 -12.87 7.70 -27.60
CA ALA A 415 -13.87 7.22 -28.55
C ALA A 415 -15.27 7.87 -28.34
N ILE A 416 -15.68 8.08 -27.07
CA ILE A 416 -16.93 8.78 -26.77
C ILE A 416 -16.89 10.24 -27.21
N LYS A 417 -15.76 10.94 -26.98
CA LYS A 417 -15.57 12.34 -27.40
C LYS A 417 -15.56 12.48 -28.92
N ASP A 418 -14.97 11.49 -29.60
CA ASP A 418 -14.90 11.45 -31.07
C ASP A 418 -16.25 11.05 -31.72
N GLY A 419 -17.33 10.91 -30.93
CA GLY A 419 -18.66 10.56 -31.43
C GLY A 419 -18.85 9.07 -31.74
N ASN A 420 -17.86 8.21 -31.47
CA ASN A 420 -17.96 6.78 -31.73
C ASN A 420 -18.91 6.10 -30.73
N ARG A 421 -19.62 5.09 -31.24
CA ARG A 421 -20.51 4.26 -30.42
C ARG A 421 -19.70 3.42 -29.43
N VAL A 422 -19.93 3.59 -28.15
CA VAL A 422 -19.30 2.81 -27.08
C VAL A 422 -20.35 2.18 -26.20
N VAL A 423 -20.26 0.84 -26.02
CA VAL A 423 -21.14 0.09 -25.14
C VAL A 423 -20.37 -0.28 -23.87
N ARG A 424 -20.95 0.02 -22.71
CA ARG A 424 -20.39 -0.32 -21.41
C ARG A 424 -21.37 -1.16 -20.62
N GLU A 425 -20.89 -2.27 -20.10
CA GLU A 425 -21.69 -3.11 -19.21
C GLU A 425 -21.69 -2.54 -17.79
N ARG A 426 -22.85 -2.64 -17.16
CA ARG A 426 -23.08 -2.30 -15.76
C ARG A 426 -23.95 -3.35 -15.12
N PHE A 427 -23.78 -3.51 -13.84
CA PHE A 427 -24.66 -4.33 -13.02
C PHE A 427 -25.49 -3.42 -12.13
N GLY A 428 -26.69 -3.86 -11.82
CA GLY A 428 -27.59 -3.19 -10.91
C GLY A 428 -28.34 -4.20 -10.08
N VAL A 429 -29.05 -3.71 -9.09
CA VAL A 429 -29.89 -4.52 -8.20
C VAL A 429 -31.30 -4.00 -8.32
N ASP A 430 -32.22 -4.90 -8.54
CA ASP A 430 -33.66 -4.63 -8.47
C ASP A 430 -34.07 -4.53 -7.01
N ALA A 431 -34.46 -3.32 -6.59
CA ALA A 431 -34.81 -3.04 -5.21
C ALA A 431 -36.07 -3.79 -4.75
N ASP A 432 -37.03 -4.02 -5.66
CA ASP A 432 -38.29 -4.70 -5.33
C ASP A 432 -38.03 -6.19 -5.05
N THR A 433 -37.03 -6.77 -5.71
CA THR A 433 -36.66 -8.17 -5.57
C THR A 433 -35.59 -8.41 -4.49
N CYS A 434 -34.85 -7.37 -4.10
CA CYS A 434 -33.78 -7.48 -3.11
C CYS A 434 -34.30 -7.86 -1.72
N THR A 435 -33.78 -8.94 -1.14
CA THR A 435 -34.18 -9.42 0.18
C THR A 435 -33.51 -8.70 1.35
N GLY A 436 -32.49 -7.86 1.07
CA GLY A 436 -31.76 -7.12 2.11
C GLY A 436 -30.79 -7.97 2.95
N ASP A 437 -30.50 -9.22 2.56
CA ASP A 437 -29.55 -10.08 3.28
C ASP A 437 -28.08 -9.67 3.12
N HIS A 438 -27.77 -8.90 2.08
CA HIS A 438 -26.46 -8.35 1.77
C HIS A 438 -25.31 -9.38 1.61
N SER A 439 -25.59 -10.65 1.34
CA SER A 439 -24.56 -11.66 1.04
C SER A 439 -23.64 -11.23 -0.10
N CYS A 440 -24.19 -10.53 -1.10
CA CYS A 440 -23.42 -9.96 -2.20
C CYS A 440 -22.35 -8.97 -1.73
N ILE A 441 -22.60 -8.18 -0.69
CA ILE A 441 -21.63 -7.24 -0.11
C ILE A 441 -20.62 -7.99 0.75
N ARG A 442 -21.13 -8.81 1.69
CA ARG A 442 -20.30 -9.52 2.66
C ARG A 442 -19.32 -10.51 2.03
N LEU A 443 -19.68 -11.12 0.91
CA LEU A 443 -18.84 -12.11 0.25
C LEU A 443 -17.99 -11.53 -0.88
N SER A 444 -18.47 -10.50 -1.61
CA SER A 444 -17.68 -9.93 -2.70
C SER A 444 -16.68 -8.86 -2.25
N GLY A 445 -16.92 -8.19 -1.13
CA GLY A 445 -16.10 -7.05 -0.68
C GLY A 445 -15.99 -5.93 -1.72
N CYS A 446 -17.01 -5.76 -2.58
CA CYS A 446 -16.93 -4.81 -3.69
C CYS A 446 -17.12 -3.36 -3.23
N PRO A 447 -16.13 -2.44 -3.45
CA PRO A 447 -16.27 -1.04 -3.07
C PRO A 447 -17.38 -0.29 -3.86
N SER A 448 -17.89 -0.88 -4.95
CA SER A 448 -19.01 -0.30 -5.71
C SER A 448 -20.39 -0.78 -5.25
N LEU A 449 -20.45 -1.65 -4.25
CA LEU A 449 -21.69 -2.03 -3.60
C LEU A 449 -21.87 -1.21 -2.32
N THR A 450 -23.07 -0.69 -2.12
CA THR A 450 -23.46 0.02 -0.92
C THR A 450 -24.90 -0.32 -0.57
N VAL A 451 -25.38 0.15 0.55
CA VAL A 451 -26.79 0.03 0.95
C VAL A 451 -27.53 1.32 0.66
N ALA A 452 -28.83 1.22 0.41
CA ALA A 452 -29.73 2.35 0.26
C ALA A 452 -31.04 2.05 0.99
N PRO A 453 -31.81 3.07 1.43
CA PRO A 453 -33.13 2.86 1.97
C PRO A 453 -33.98 2.05 0.98
N ASN A 454 -34.86 1.19 1.52
CA ASN A 454 -35.78 0.45 0.68
C ASN A 454 -36.78 1.43 0.06
N PRO A 455 -37.07 1.37 -1.23
CA PRO A 455 -38.09 2.24 -1.86
C PRO A 455 -39.51 1.89 -1.40
N ASP A 456 -39.75 0.66 -0.94
CA ASP A 456 -41.03 0.27 -0.35
C ASP A 456 -41.08 0.75 1.11
N PRO A 457 -42.01 1.68 1.46
CA PRO A 457 -42.13 2.23 2.80
C PRO A 457 -42.58 1.19 3.85
N LEU A 458 -43.09 0.04 3.42
CA LEU A 458 -43.51 -1.06 4.30
C LEU A 458 -42.37 -2.00 4.66
N ARG A 459 -41.19 -1.82 4.05
CA ARG A 459 -40.00 -2.63 4.28
C ARG A 459 -38.92 -1.80 4.94
N THR A 460 -38.42 -2.27 6.07
CA THR A 460 -37.38 -1.59 6.87
C THR A 460 -35.96 -1.97 6.45
N GLU A 461 -35.79 -3.15 5.85
CA GLU A 461 -34.46 -3.66 5.45
C GLU A 461 -33.92 -2.84 4.27
N PRO A 462 -32.69 -2.30 4.38
CA PRO A 462 -32.09 -1.56 3.29
C PRO A 462 -31.79 -2.50 2.11
N VAL A 463 -31.81 -1.95 0.91
CA VAL A 463 -31.50 -2.69 -0.32
C VAL A 463 -30.05 -2.45 -0.76
N THR A 464 -29.47 -3.41 -1.46
CA THR A 464 -28.15 -3.23 -2.09
C THR A 464 -28.25 -2.31 -3.30
N LYS A 465 -27.29 -1.40 -3.43
CA LYS A 465 -27.18 -0.47 -4.57
C LYS A 465 -25.78 -0.55 -5.18
N VAL A 466 -25.72 -0.53 -6.50
CA VAL A 466 -24.47 -0.43 -7.25
C VAL A 466 -24.20 1.03 -7.62
N ILE A 467 -23.07 1.58 -7.19
CA ILE A 467 -22.69 2.98 -7.46
C ILE A 467 -21.90 3.12 -8.77
N ASN A 468 -21.72 4.37 -9.23
CA ASN A 468 -21.12 4.69 -10.53
C ASN A 468 -19.65 4.26 -10.71
N SER A 469 -18.95 3.90 -9.64
CA SER A 469 -17.58 3.35 -9.71
C SER A 469 -17.52 1.91 -10.26
N CYS A 470 -18.67 1.25 -10.46
CA CYS A 470 -18.73 -0.10 -11.02
C CYS A 470 -18.03 -0.20 -12.39
N VAL A 471 -17.19 -1.23 -12.57
CA VAL A 471 -16.45 -1.50 -13.80
C VAL A 471 -17.07 -2.62 -14.64
N GLY A 472 -18.20 -3.19 -14.22
CA GLY A 472 -18.93 -4.21 -14.99
C GLY A 472 -18.29 -5.61 -14.96
N CYS A 473 -17.53 -5.97 -13.91
CA CYS A 473 -16.87 -7.28 -13.84
C CYS A 473 -17.80 -8.47 -13.55
N GLY A 474 -19.02 -8.24 -13.07
CA GLY A 474 -20.02 -9.28 -12.80
C GLY A 474 -19.88 -10.04 -11.48
N LEU A 475 -18.76 -9.90 -10.76
CA LEU A 475 -18.49 -10.67 -9.55
C LEU A 475 -19.62 -10.64 -8.51
N CYS A 476 -20.24 -9.50 -8.30
CA CYS A 476 -21.30 -9.37 -7.29
C CYS A 476 -22.53 -10.25 -7.61
N GLY A 477 -22.87 -10.40 -8.89
CA GLY A 477 -23.92 -11.30 -9.35
C GLY A 477 -23.53 -12.77 -9.18
N GLU A 478 -22.32 -13.13 -9.59
CA GLU A 478 -21.78 -14.50 -9.43
C GLU A 478 -21.75 -14.91 -7.96
N VAL A 479 -21.24 -14.04 -7.09
CA VAL A 479 -21.20 -14.28 -5.65
C VAL A 479 -22.58 -14.42 -5.03
N ALA A 480 -23.50 -13.54 -5.38
CA ALA A 480 -24.87 -13.58 -4.87
C ALA A 480 -25.59 -14.85 -5.32
N HIS A 481 -25.39 -15.27 -6.57
CA HIS A 481 -25.96 -16.50 -7.09
C HIS A 481 -25.34 -17.74 -6.41
N ALA A 482 -24.01 -17.82 -6.30
CA ALA A 482 -23.33 -18.94 -5.66
C ALA A 482 -23.66 -19.11 -4.18
N ALA A 483 -23.91 -18.00 -3.46
CA ALA A 483 -24.18 -18.02 -2.02
C ALA A 483 -25.66 -18.28 -1.68
N VAL A 484 -26.61 -17.64 -2.38
CA VAL A 484 -28.03 -17.58 -1.99
C VAL A 484 -29.01 -17.66 -3.17
N LEU A 485 -28.56 -17.93 -4.38
CA LEU A 485 -29.38 -17.94 -5.61
C LEU A 485 -30.16 -16.63 -5.79
N CYS A 486 -29.54 -15.49 -5.51
CA CYS A 486 -30.17 -14.18 -5.49
C CYS A 486 -30.65 -13.74 -6.90
N PRO A 487 -31.95 -13.48 -7.11
CA PRO A 487 -32.49 -13.10 -8.41
C PRO A 487 -32.43 -11.58 -8.70
N SER A 488 -32.00 -10.76 -7.75
CA SER A 488 -32.13 -9.30 -7.85
C SER A 488 -31.06 -8.63 -8.70
N PHE A 489 -29.95 -9.29 -9.04
CA PHE A 489 -28.95 -8.73 -9.93
C PHE A 489 -29.38 -8.75 -11.39
N TYR A 490 -29.19 -7.62 -12.07
CA TYR A 490 -29.36 -7.52 -13.50
C TYR A 490 -28.14 -6.89 -14.18
N ARG A 491 -27.94 -7.22 -15.45
CA ARG A 491 -26.92 -6.63 -16.32
C ARG A 491 -27.58 -5.64 -17.28
N ALA A 492 -26.99 -4.45 -17.39
CA ALA A 492 -27.45 -3.40 -18.29
C ALA A 492 -26.30 -2.95 -19.21
N SER A 493 -26.63 -2.67 -20.48
CA SER A 493 -25.71 -2.07 -21.44
C SER A 493 -25.97 -0.57 -21.53
N ILE A 494 -24.99 0.24 -21.13
CA ILE A 494 -25.03 1.70 -21.30
C ILE A 494 -24.40 2.01 -22.66
N ILE A 495 -25.18 2.58 -23.58
CA ILE A 495 -24.71 2.92 -24.92
C ILE A 495 -24.48 4.42 -24.96
N ASN A 496 -23.20 4.82 -25.16
CA ASN A 496 -22.81 6.18 -25.46
C ASN A 496 -22.80 6.37 -26.99
N ASN A 497 -23.22 7.54 -27.47
CA ASN A 497 -23.37 7.85 -28.90
C ASN A 497 -24.18 6.78 -29.65
N PRO A 498 -25.47 6.57 -29.27
CA PRO A 498 -26.31 5.53 -29.86
C PRO A 498 -26.59 5.81 -31.33
N THR A 499 -26.53 4.76 -32.15
CA THR A 499 -26.92 4.80 -33.56
C THR A 499 -28.45 4.98 -33.73
N GLY A 500 -28.90 5.28 -34.95
CA GLY A 500 -30.33 5.30 -35.26
C GLY A 500 -31.04 3.96 -34.94
N TRP A 501 -30.33 2.85 -35.18
CA TRP A 501 -30.83 1.51 -34.86
C TRP A 501 -30.92 1.24 -33.35
N ASP A 502 -29.98 1.73 -32.57
CA ASP A 502 -30.06 1.60 -31.09
C ASP A 502 -31.28 2.36 -30.56
N ARG A 503 -31.51 3.59 -31.08
CA ARG A 503 -32.67 4.42 -30.70
C ARG A 503 -33.99 3.75 -31.10
N PHE A 504 -34.05 3.15 -32.29
CA PHE A 504 -35.23 2.42 -32.74
C PHE A 504 -35.52 1.22 -31.83
N LYS A 505 -34.51 0.37 -31.56
CA LYS A 505 -34.63 -0.77 -30.65
C LYS A 505 -35.08 -0.34 -29.24
N ALA A 506 -34.49 0.75 -28.71
CA ALA A 506 -34.89 1.29 -27.40
C ALA A 506 -36.33 1.74 -27.38
N ARG A 507 -36.82 2.38 -28.45
CA ARG A 507 -38.17 2.86 -28.59
C ARG A 507 -39.18 1.71 -28.64
N VAL A 508 -38.94 0.69 -29.46
CA VAL A 508 -39.76 -0.51 -29.56
C VAL A 508 -39.83 -1.25 -28.23
N ARG A 509 -38.65 -1.49 -27.61
CA ARG A 509 -38.57 -2.15 -26.30
C ARG A 509 -39.31 -1.36 -25.22
N GLY A 510 -39.15 -0.03 -25.19
CA GLY A 510 -39.82 0.83 -24.26
C GLY A 510 -41.35 0.79 -24.41
N ALA A 511 -41.86 0.78 -25.65
CA ALA A 511 -43.28 0.65 -25.93
C ALA A 511 -43.86 -0.68 -25.42
N VAL A 512 -43.15 -1.80 -25.68
CA VAL A 512 -43.55 -3.13 -25.19
C VAL A 512 -43.58 -3.18 -23.66
N ILE A 513 -42.49 -2.71 -23.02
CA ILE A 513 -42.39 -2.68 -21.55
C ILE A 513 -43.52 -1.83 -20.95
N SER A 514 -43.76 -0.62 -21.46
CA SER A 514 -44.82 0.26 -20.99
C SER A 514 -46.22 -0.33 -21.17
N PHE A 515 -46.42 -1.08 -22.26
CA PHE A 515 -47.68 -1.81 -22.49
C PHE A 515 -47.89 -2.91 -21.43
N LEU A 516 -46.84 -3.73 -21.19
CA LEU A 516 -46.90 -4.81 -20.22
C LEU A 516 -47.06 -4.29 -18.78
N GLN A 517 -46.34 -3.23 -18.40
CA GLN A 517 -46.49 -2.59 -17.10
C GLN A 517 -47.90 -2.03 -16.86
N ARG A 518 -48.47 -1.36 -17.86
CA ARG A 518 -49.87 -0.88 -17.79
C ARG A 518 -50.85 -2.03 -17.64
N ARG A 519 -50.63 -3.15 -18.33
CA ARG A 519 -51.46 -4.35 -18.20
C ARG A 519 -51.31 -4.99 -16.81
N LEU A 520 -50.10 -5.03 -16.25
CA LEU A 520 -49.85 -5.55 -14.90
C LEU A 520 -50.53 -4.68 -13.84
N ALA A 521 -50.36 -3.34 -13.92
CA ALA A 521 -51.00 -2.41 -13.01
C ALA A 521 -52.54 -2.53 -13.02
N ARG A 522 -53.12 -2.65 -14.21
CA ARG A 522 -54.59 -2.86 -14.32
C ARG A 522 -55.06 -4.16 -13.66
N ARG A 523 -54.25 -5.24 -13.70
CA ARG A 523 -54.56 -6.51 -13.04
C ARG A 523 -54.43 -6.40 -11.53
N GLN A 524 -53.44 -5.69 -11.03
CA GLN A 524 -53.25 -5.46 -9.59
C GLN A 524 -54.38 -4.61 -9.00
N PHE A 525 -54.81 -3.55 -9.69
CA PHE A 525 -55.96 -2.73 -9.26
C PHE A 525 -57.31 -3.42 -9.45
N ALA A 526 -57.42 -4.47 -10.27
CA ALA A 526 -58.66 -5.23 -10.43
C ALA A 526 -58.76 -6.39 -9.43
N ALA A 527 -57.67 -6.72 -8.72
CA ALA A 527 -57.59 -7.77 -7.71
C ALA A 527 -57.56 -7.22 -6.27
N ALA A 528 -57.48 -5.91 -6.10
CA ALA A 528 -57.64 -5.17 -4.85
C ALA A 528 -59.07 -4.59 -4.75
#